data_eedf7aeeb59b31374abe4b3066c4e754
#
_entry.id   eedf7aeeb59b31374abe4b3066c4e754
#
_cell.length_a   1.000
_cell.length_b   1.000
_cell.length_c   1.000
_cell.angle_alpha   90.00
_cell.angle_beta   90.00
_cell.angle_gamma   90.00
#
_symmetry.space_group_name_H-M   'P 1'
#
loop_
_entity.id
_entity.type
_entity.pdbx_description
1 polymer ?
#
loop_
_entity_poly.entity_id
_entity_poly.type
_entity_poly.pdbx_seq_one_letter_code
_entity_poly.pdbx_strand_id
1 'polypeptide(L)'
;MENAGHSFFHMLCGAVLFVTAVFCLVVGIRAVIASITVCGSHLEDEVVYEVTELPEERLVSGAYVIAYLMTELQHPVSIACGNDVVTIPVGSNPVQRLASLLINPEAVFCVSYVYGISGDIIQLCFTQTVE
;
A
#
# COMPACT_ATOMS: atom_id res chain seq x y z
N MET A 1 36.97 17.39 -47.25
CA MET A 1 35.76 16.57 -47.44
C MET A 1 35.62 15.43 -46.43
N GLU A 2 36.69 15.02 -45.75
CA GLU A 2 36.60 13.93 -44.74
C GLU A 2 35.87 14.28 -43.43
N ASN A 3 35.87 15.53 -43.01
CA ASN A 3 35.25 15.97 -41.72
C ASN A 3 33.73 15.97 -41.71
N ALA A 4 33.07 16.10 -42.88
CA ALA A 4 31.58 16.10 -42.93
C ALA A 4 30.97 14.72 -42.71
N GLY A 5 31.61 13.66 -43.20
CA GLY A 5 31.18 12.28 -43.00
C GLY A 5 31.29 11.81 -41.58
N HIS A 6 32.38 12.22 -40.89
CA HIS A 6 32.60 11.88 -39.50
C HIS A 6 31.61 12.57 -38.55
N SER A 7 31.30 13.84 -38.80
CA SER A 7 30.30 14.60 -38.05
C SER A 7 28.90 14.01 -38.26
N PHE A 8 28.53 13.62 -39.47
CA PHE A 8 27.24 12.98 -39.76
C PHE A 8 27.11 11.61 -39.08
N PHE A 9 28.18 10.82 -39.07
CA PHE A 9 28.18 9.53 -38.38
C PHE A 9 28.00 9.66 -36.84
N HIS A 10 28.69 10.62 -36.23
CA HIS A 10 28.49 10.89 -34.79
C HIS A 10 27.09 11.36 -34.46
N MET A 11 26.49 12.20 -35.32
CA MET A 11 25.11 12.66 -35.15
C MET A 11 24.11 11.50 -35.28
N LEU A 12 24.34 10.58 -36.23
CA LEU A 12 23.50 9.40 -36.42
C LEU A 12 23.60 8.43 -35.22
N CYS A 13 24.82 8.15 -34.75
CA CYS A 13 25.05 7.32 -33.55
C CYS A 13 24.38 7.94 -32.32
N GLY A 14 24.48 9.24 -32.12
CA GLY A 14 23.84 9.95 -31.03
C GLY A 14 22.32 9.84 -31.08
N ALA A 15 21.73 10.00 -32.27
CA ALA A 15 20.28 9.86 -32.46
C ALA A 15 19.80 8.43 -32.15
N VAL A 16 20.51 7.40 -32.61
CA VAL A 16 20.19 6.00 -32.35
C VAL A 16 20.27 5.69 -30.85
N LEU A 17 21.33 6.13 -30.18
CA LEU A 17 21.47 5.95 -28.72
C LEU A 17 20.36 6.63 -27.94
N PHE A 18 19.99 7.84 -28.35
CA PHE A 18 18.90 8.58 -27.70
C PHE A 18 17.55 7.85 -27.85
N VAL A 19 17.21 7.42 -29.07
CA VAL A 19 15.97 6.65 -29.32
C VAL A 19 15.96 5.37 -28.51
N THR A 20 17.07 4.66 -28.44
CA THR A 20 17.17 3.42 -27.65
C THR A 20 16.97 3.70 -26.15
N ALA A 21 17.58 4.76 -25.63
CA ALA A 21 17.43 5.14 -24.21
C ALA A 21 15.98 5.49 -23.88
N VAL A 22 15.30 6.27 -24.74
CA VAL A 22 13.87 6.62 -24.55
C VAL A 22 13.00 5.35 -24.61
N PHE A 23 13.27 4.44 -25.53
CA PHE A 23 12.53 3.18 -25.64
C PHE A 23 12.68 2.32 -24.37
N CYS A 24 13.91 2.16 -23.86
CA CYS A 24 14.17 1.43 -22.60
C CYS A 24 13.45 2.07 -21.40
N LEU A 25 13.41 3.40 -21.36
CA LEU A 25 12.73 4.13 -20.29
C LEU A 25 11.21 3.87 -20.34
N VAL A 26 10.59 3.93 -21.51
CA VAL A 26 9.15 3.66 -21.67
C VAL A 26 8.80 2.21 -21.32
N VAL A 27 9.62 1.25 -21.73
CA VAL A 27 9.44 -0.17 -21.38
C VAL A 27 9.60 -0.37 -19.87
N GLY A 28 10.60 0.26 -19.26
CA GLY A 28 10.82 0.20 -17.81
C GLY A 28 9.64 0.76 -17.00
N ILE A 29 9.11 1.93 -17.39
CA ILE A 29 7.93 2.51 -16.75
C ILE A 29 6.71 1.59 -16.87
N ARG A 30 6.47 0.99 -18.05
CA ARG A 30 5.36 0.05 -18.22
C ARG A 30 5.51 -1.21 -17.37
N ALA A 31 6.72 -1.72 -17.20
CA ALA A 31 6.99 -2.88 -16.35
C ALA A 31 6.71 -2.55 -14.86
N VAL A 32 7.11 -1.35 -14.39
CA VAL A 32 6.83 -0.90 -13.03
C VAL A 32 5.32 -0.73 -12.80
N ILE A 33 4.61 -0.09 -13.73
CA ILE A 33 3.15 0.08 -13.62
C ILE A 33 2.45 -1.29 -13.59
N ALA A 34 2.85 -2.23 -14.47
CA ALA A 34 2.29 -3.58 -14.48
C ALA A 34 2.53 -4.32 -13.14
N SER A 35 3.71 -4.16 -12.53
CA SER A 35 4.03 -4.74 -11.23
C SER A 35 3.16 -4.16 -10.11
N ILE A 36 2.92 -2.84 -10.12
CA ILE A 36 2.04 -2.18 -9.15
C ILE A 36 0.60 -2.65 -9.33
N THR A 37 0.13 -2.80 -10.57
CA THR A 37 -1.23 -3.27 -10.86
C THR A 37 -1.43 -4.72 -10.39
N VAL A 38 -0.44 -5.59 -10.58
CA VAL A 38 -0.49 -6.98 -10.10
C VAL A 38 -0.48 -7.04 -8.57
N CYS A 39 0.33 -6.22 -7.88
CA CYS A 39 0.26 -6.10 -6.43
C CYS A 39 -1.09 -5.54 -5.95
N GLY A 40 -1.65 -4.56 -6.66
CA GLY A 40 -2.96 -3.98 -6.33
C GLY A 40 -4.11 -4.99 -6.50
N SER A 41 -4.11 -5.79 -7.57
CA SER A 41 -5.15 -6.79 -7.80
C SER A 41 -5.10 -7.96 -6.81
N HIS A 42 -3.94 -8.31 -6.27
CA HIS A 42 -3.84 -9.29 -5.19
C HIS A 42 -4.39 -8.77 -3.84
N LEU A 43 -4.40 -7.44 -3.65
CA LEU A 43 -5.00 -6.83 -2.46
C LEU A 43 -6.53 -6.69 -2.60
N GLU A 44 -7.06 -6.57 -3.83
CA GLU A 44 -8.50 -6.48 -4.07
C GLU A 44 -9.20 -7.86 -4.08
N ASP A 45 -8.52 -8.92 -4.52
CA ASP A 45 -9.11 -10.27 -4.61
C ASP A 45 -9.21 -10.98 -3.25
N GLU A 46 -8.51 -10.49 -2.20
CA GLU A 46 -8.58 -11.06 -0.85
C GLU A 46 -9.62 -10.40 0.04
N VAL A 47 -10.39 -9.46 -0.47
CA VAL A 47 -11.44 -8.72 0.27
C VAL A 47 -12.86 -8.98 -0.28
N VAL A 48 -13.11 -10.12 -0.89
CA VAL A 48 -14.47 -10.59 -1.10
C VAL A 48 -14.89 -11.40 0.13
N TYR A 49 -15.40 -10.72 1.14
CA TYR A 49 -16.02 -11.36 2.28
C TYR A 49 -17.39 -11.90 1.90
N GLU A 50 -17.48 -13.20 1.75
CA GLU A 50 -18.72 -13.92 1.92
C GLU A 50 -19.10 -13.87 3.42
N VAL A 51 -20.03 -12.99 3.76
CA VAL A 51 -20.55 -12.80 5.12
C VAL A 51 -21.44 -14.02 5.43
N THR A 52 -20.87 -15.11 5.92
CA THR A 52 -21.66 -16.25 6.38
C THR A 52 -21.08 -16.97 7.61
N GLU A 53 -19.94 -16.57 8.15
CA GLU A 53 -19.42 -17.17 9.39
C GLU A 53 -19.00 -16.10 10.38
N LEU A 54 -19.27 -16.35 11.69
CA LEU A 54 -18.81 -15.52 12.79
C LEU A 54 -17.33 -15.14 12.57
N PRO A 55 -16.93 -13.90 12.86
CA PRO A 55 -15.58 -13.42 12.56
C PRO A 55 -14.58 -14.29 13.35
N GLU A 56 -13.91 -15.20 12.64
CA GLU A 56 -12.66 -15.76 13.14
C GLU A 56 -11.72 -14.59 13.42
N GLU A 57 -11.16 -14.58 14.62
CA GLU A 57 -10.16 -13.57 15.02
C GLU A 57 -9.02 -13.63 14.01
N ARG A 58 -9.02 -12.70 13.07
CA ARG A 58 -8.02 -12.66 12.02
C ARG A 58 -6.74 -12.03 12.57
N LEU A 59 -5.68 -12.82 12.63
CA LEU A 59 -4.37 -12.35 13.06
C LEU A 59 -3.62 -11.72 11.86
N VAL A 60 -3.12 -10.51 12.06
CA VAL A 60 -2.33 -9.77 11.06
C VAL A 60 -1.03 -9.26 11.66
N SER A 61 -0.02 -9.05 10.83
CA SER A 61 1.25 -8.45 11.28
C SER A 61 1.12 -6.93 11.49
N GLY A 62 1.97 -6.37 12.36
CA GLY A 62 2.05 -4.92 12.52
C GLY A 62 2.41 -4.20 11.21
N ALA A 63 3.19 -4.84 10.33
CA ALA A 63 3.46 -4.32 8.99
C ALA A 63 2.18 -4.15 8.16
N TYR A 64 1.23 -5.08 8.25
CA TYR A 64 -0.08 -4.96 7.60
C TYR A 64 -0.87 -3.79 8.17
N VAL A 65 -0.89 -3.62 9.50
CA VAL A 65 -1.57 -2.48 10.15
C VAL A 65 -0.99 -1.15 9.66
N ILE A 66 0.34 -1.03 9.58
CA ILE A 66 1.02 0.17 9.06
C ILE A 66 0.61 0.43 7.61
N ALA A 67 0.65 -0.59 6.75
CA ALA A 67 0.25 -0.46 5.36
C ALA A 67 -1.22 -0.04 5.22
N TYR A 68 -2.12 -0.61 6.02
CA TYR A 68 -3.54 -0.23 6.04
C TYR A 68 -3.74 1.24 6.44
N LEU A 69 -3.01 1.74 7.44
CA LEU A 69 -3.07 3.13 7.88
C LEU A 69 -2.55 4.14 6.84
N MET A 70 -1.77 3.69 5.87
CA MET A 70 -1.32 4.51 4.74
C MET A 70 -2.37 4.64 3.64
N THR A 71 -3.39 3.78 3.64
CA THR A 71 -4.50 3.85 2.67
C THR A 71 -5.53 4.91 3.07
N GLU A 72 -6.47 5.18 2.18
CA GLU A 72 -7.63 6.00 2.48
C GLU A 72 -8.60 5.23 3.38
N LEU A 73 -8.79 5.72 4.62
CA LEU A 73 -9.65 5.05 5.60
C LEU A 73 -11.12 5.30 5.29
N GLN A 74 -11.90 4.25 5.10
CA GLN A 74 -13.35 4.32 4.92
C GLN A 74 -14.09 4.37 6.26
N HIS A 75 -13.48 3.81 7.32
CA HIS A 75 -14.05 3.77 8.67
C HIS A 75 -13.01 4.23 9.69
N PRO A 76 -13.44 4.76 10.86
CA PRO A 76 -12.53 5.04 11.96
C PRO A 76 -11.81 3.76 12.39
N VAL A 77 -10.53 3.88 12.73
CA VAL A 77 -9.69 2.77 13.16
C VAL A 77 -9.24 2.97 14.58
N SER A 78 -9.45 1.98 15.44
CA SER A 78 -8.87 1.94 16.79
C SER A 78 -7.73 0.94 16.85
N ILE A 79 -6.63 1.37 17.47
CA ILE A 79 -5.45 0.52 17.66
C ILE A 79 -5.15 0.46 19.15
N ALA A 80 -5.18 -0.74 19.70
CA ALA A 80 -4.84 -1.04 21.07
C ALA A 80 -3.46 -1.71 21.15
N CYS A 81 -2.48 -1.00 21.74
CA CYS A 81 -1.14 -1.51 22.00
C CYS A 81 -0.94 -1.55 23.54
N GLY A 82 -1.05 -2.72 24.13
CA GLY A 82 -1.03 -2.85 25.59
C GLY A 82 -2.19 -2.09 26.25
N ASN A 83 -1.89 -1.10 27.09
CA ASN A 83 -2.90 -0.30 27.78
C ASN A 83 -3.32 0.97 27.02
N ASP A 84 -2.63 1.29 25.94
CA ASP A 84 -2.89 2.49 25.16
C ASP A 84 -3.83 2.19 23.99
N VAL A 85 -4.92 2.95 23.89
CA VAL A 85 -5.87 2.87 22.79
C VAL A 85 -5.88 4.19 22.04
N VAL A 86 -5.53 4.15 20.76
CA VAL A 86 -5.55 5.33 19.89
C VAL A 86 -6.61 5.14 18.82
N THR A 87 -7.53 6.10 18.73
CA THR A 87 -8.57 6.11 17.68
C THR A 87 -8.21 7.12 16.60
N ILE A 88 -8.20 6.67 15.37
CA ILE A 88 -7.86 7.44 14.16
C ILE A 88 -9.16 7.72 13.40
N PRO A 89 -9.56 8.98 13.25
CA PRO A 89 -10.75 9.34 12.49
C PRO A 89 -10.51 9.25 10.97
N VAL A 90 -11.59 9.06 10.22
CA VAL A 90 -11.60 9.14 8.76
C VAL A 90 -11.13 10.53 8.31
N GLY A 91 -10.38 10.57 7.21
CA GLY A 91 -9.89 11.85 6.62
C GLY A 91 -8.64 12.44 7.28
N SER A 92 -8.07 11.79 8.32
CA SER A 92 -6.81 12.22 8.92
C SER A 92 -5.62 12.01 7.95
N ASN A 93 -4.56 12.83 8.09
CA ASN A 93 -3.38 12.72 7.23
C ASN A 93 -2.58 11.44 7.55
N PRO A 94 -2.22 10.60 6.56
CA PRO A 94 -1.47 9.35 6.77
C PRO A 94 -0.16 9.53 7.55
N VAL A 95 0.58 10.61 7.28
CA VAL A 95 1.85 10.88 7.96
C VAL A 95 1.63 11.18 9.45
N GLN A 96 0.58 11.91 9.81
CA GLN A 96 0.25 12.22 11.20
C GLN A 96 -0.25 10.97 11.95
N ARG A 97 -0.96 10.05 11.25
CA ARG A 97 -1.42 8.78 11.84
C ARG A 97 -0.24 7.95 12.33
N LEU A 98 0.80 7.80 11.49
CA LEU A 98 1.98 7.01 11.83
C LEU A 98 2.88 7.69 12.87
N ALA A 99 2.97 9.02 12.85
CA ALA A 99 3.80 9.76 13.82
C ALA A 99 3.29 9.63 15.27
N SER A 100 1.99 9.38 15.46
CA SER A 100 1.38 9.19 16.77
C SER A 100 1.40 7.75 17.28
N LEU A 101 1.85 6.79 16.44
CA LEU A 101 1.78 5.36 16.72
C LEU A 101 3.17 4.72 16.60
N LEU A 102 3.64 4.10 17.68
CA LEU A 102 4.83 3.24 17.68
C LEU A 102 4.41 1.79 17.46
N ILE A 103 4.04 1.45 16.21
CA ILE A 103 3.66 0.09 15.87
C ILE A 103 4.91 -0.71 15.52
N ASN A 104 5.14 -1.80 16.24
CA ASN A 104 6.17 -2.76 15.87
C ASN A 104 5.68 -3.57 14.64
N PRO A 105 6.41 -3.55 13.50
CA PRO A 105 5.99 -4.26 12.29
C PRO A 105 5.92 -5.78 12.46
N GLU A 106 6.67 -6.34 13.42
CA GLU A 106 6.70 -7.80 13.68
C GLU A 106 5.65 -8.23 14.72
N ALA A 107 5.01 -7.28 15.41
CA ALA A 107 3.96 -7.61 16.37
C ALA A 107 2.74 -8.20 15.67
N VAL A 108 2.03 -9.08 16.37
CA VAL A 108 0.80 -9.70 15.88
C VAL A 108 -0.40 -8.94 16.44
N PHE A 109 -1.35 -8.62 15.57
CA PHE A 109 -2.59 -7.93 15.90
C PHE A 109 -3.79 -8.80 15.57
N CYS A 110 -4.78 -8.80 16.45
CA CYS A 110 -6.10 -9.36 16.19
C CYS A 110 -6.98 -8.26 15.59
N VAL A 111 -7.65 -8.59 14.47
CA VAL A 111 -8.59 -7.68 13.79
C VAL A 111 -9.99 -7.99 14.25
N SER A 112 -10.72 -6.97 14.70
CA SER A 112 -12.13 -7.06 15.03
C SER A 112 -12.91 -5.90 14.42
N TYR A 113 -14.20 -6.13 14.12
CA TYR A 113 -15.09 -5.17 13.51
C TYR A 113 -16.19 -4.80 14.48
N VAL A 114 -16.48 -3.52 14.60
CA VAL A 114 -17.65 -3.04 15.34
C VAL A 114 -18.75 -2.74 14.34
N TYR A 115 -19.90 -3.39 14.51
CA TYR A 115 -21.05 -3.24 13.63
C TYR A 115 -22.09 -2.30 14.26
N GLY A 116 -22.71 -1.48 13.43
CA GLY A 116 -23.87 -0.67 13.80
C GLY A 116 -25.15 -1.51 13.91
N ILE A 117 -26.23 -0.86 14.34
CA ILE A 117 -27.55 -1.48 14.47
C ILE A 117 -28.10 -1.97 13.12
N SER A 118 -27.67 -1.33 12.02
CA SER A 118 -28.02 -1.70 10.63
C SER A 118 -27.19 -2.86 10.07
N GLY A 119 -26.16 -3.34 10.81
CA GLY A 119 -25.21 -4.35 10.33
C GLY A 119 -24.03 -3.78 9.57
N ASP A 120 -23.96 -2.46 9.37
CA ASP A 120 -22.83 -1.81 8.72
C ASP A 120 -21.63 -1.76 9.64
N ILE A 121 -20.40 -1.87 9.08
CA ILE A 121 -19.17 -1.70 9.81
C ILE A 121 -19.03 -0.21 10.18
N ILE A 122 -18.99 0.09 11.47
CA ILE A 122 -18.83 1.47 11.97
C ILE A 122 -17.39 1.76 12.43
N GLN A 123 -16.63 0.73 12.75
CA GLN A 123 -15.25 0.88 13.22
C GLN A 123 -14.46 -0.41 13.03
N LEU A 124 -13.17 -0.25 12.73
CA LEU A 124 -12.18 -1.33 12.67
C LEU A 124 -11.27 -1.25 13.88
N CYS A 125 -11.05 -2.37 14.57
CA CYS A 125 -10.20 -2.44 15.75
C CYS A 125 -9.04 -3.40 15.52
N PHE A 126 -7.81 -2.93 15.79
CA PHE A 126 -6.60 -3.74 15.85
C PHE A 126 -6.13 -3.83 17.29
N THR A 127 -6.06 -5.02 17.85
CA THR A 127 -5.60 -5.25 19.22
C THR A 127 -4.31 -6.05 19.18
N GLN A 128 -3.23 -5.50 19.72
CA GLN A 128 -1.96 -6.22 19.81
C GLN A 128 -2.10 -7.42 20.73
N THR A 129 -1.76 -8.60 20.20
CA THR A 129 -1.64 -9.83 20.99
C THR A 129 -0.32 -9.79 21.74
N VAL A 130 -0.37 -9.88 23.06
CA VAL A 130 0.82 -10.04 23.91
C VAL A 130 1.11 -11.53 23.99
N GLU A 131 2.22 -11.97 23.39
CA GLU A 131 2.79 -13.31 23.69
C GLU A 131 3.49 -13.33 25.05
#